data_71176af6c8d45f30419fc006a33b6864
#
_entry.id   71176af6c8d45f30419fc006a33b6864
#
_cell.length_a   1.000
_cell.length_b   1.000
_cell.length_c   1.000
_cell.angle_alpha   90.00
_cell.angle_beta   90.00
_cell.angle_gamma   90.00
#
_symmetry.space_group_name_H-M   'P 1'
#
loop_
_entity.id
_entity.type
_entity.pdbx_description
1 polymer ?
#
loop_
_entity_poly.entity_id
_entity_poly.type
_entity_poly.pdbx_seq_one_letter_code
_entity_poly.pdbx_strand_id
1 'polypeptide(L)'
;MDSPENDPAGTDTGTGAPVGIDYRLAFEHAPVGMVLSRERGIVDCNRRLCEMFGATKADLVGRSLRVLYPSAVEFERIGRRLVPILNASGRYADNRVMRRLGDLHGAFAGETFWCHVTGHALNRDAPHEAGIWTFEDLGSRRTAKAPSTSSGQAQLTPREREVAAQVMQGLTSKEIGKVLGISHRTVELHRARLMRKYAAATTAELVQKLMAG
;
A
#
# COMPACT_ATOMS: atom_id res chain seq x y z
N MET A 1 18.94 23.89 77.26
CA MET A 1 17.84 22.92 77.37
C MET A 1 17.14 22.97 76.06
N ASP A 2 17.66 22.13 75.18
CA ASP A 2 17.41 22.26 73.79
C ASP A 2 16.36 21.26 73.36
N SER A 3 15.45 21.76 72.59
CA SER A 3 14.47 20.94 71.85
C SER A 3 15.06 20.50 70.50
N PRO A 4 14.90 19.29 70.09
CA PRO A 4 15.29 18.91 68.77
C PRO A 4 14.17 19.25 67.77
N GLU A 5 14.56 19.87 66.65
CA GLU A 5 13.80 20.18 65.51
C GLU A 5 13.36 18.89 64.78
N ASN A 6 12.10 18.89 64.45
CA ASN A 6 11.46 17.84 63.66
C ASN A 6 11.48 18.24 62.16
N ASP A 7 12.27 17.54 61.37
CA ASP A 7 12.41 17.76 59.95
C ASP A 7 11.33 16.94 59.20
N PRO A 8 10.41 17.55 58.46
CA PRO A 8 9.44 16.79 57.69
C PRO A 8 10.04 16.33 56.39
N ALA A 9 9.97 15.04 56.19
CA ALA A 9 10.31 14.33 55.00
C ALA A 9 9.78 15.01 53.71
N GLY A 10 10.71 15.35 52.83
CA GLY A 10 10.43 15.83 51.50
C GLY A 10 9.75 14.74 50.67
N THR A 11 8.49 14.94 50.36
CA THR A 11 7.79 14.16 49.32
C THR A 11 8.31 14.63 47.96
N ASP A 12 9.19 13.82 47.40
CA ASP A 12 9.60 13.93 46.01
C ASP A 12 8.40 13.57 45.12
N THR A 13 7.61 14.59 44.77
CA THR A 13 6.60 14.48 43.73
C THR A 13 7.32 14.57 42.37
N GLY A 14 7.81 13.43 41.91
CA GLY A 14 8.28 13.27 40.55
C GLY A 14 7.18 13.64 39.56
N THR A 15 7.15 14.91 39.20
CA THR A 15 6.35 15.41 38.09
C THR A 15 6.98 14.89 36.81
N GLY A 16 6.61 13.69 36.44
CA GLY A 16 6.94 13.13 35.10
C GLY A 16 6.40 14.09 34.05
N ALA A 17 7.28 14.85 33.42
CA ALA A 17 6.90 15.64 32.26
C ALA A 17 6.16 14.72 31.30
N PRO A 18 5.05 15.15 30.65
CA PRO A 18 4.34 14.33 29.70
C PRO A 18 5.34 13.91 28.62
N VAL A 19 5.47 12.60 28.43
CA VAL A 19 6.32 12.06 27.36
C VAL A 19 5.81 12.65 26.05
N GLY A 20 6.54 13.65 25.53
CA GLY A 20 6.19 14.30 24.26
C GLY A 20 6.09 13.24 23.18
N ILE A 21 4.96 13.20 22.48
CA ILE A 21 4.79 12.30 21.36
C ILE A 21 5.77 12.73 20.26
N ASP A 22 6.74 11.87 19.95
CA ASP A 22 7.62 12.06 18.81
C ASP A 22 6.91 11.57 17.53
N TYR A 23 6.33 12.51 16.80
CA TYR A 23 5.62 12.20 15.54
C TYR A 23 6.54 11.58 14.48
N ARG A 24 7.82 11.89 14.52
CA ARG A 24 8.80 11.29 13.61
C ARG A 24 9.00 9.82 13.96
N LEU A 25 9.12 9.49 15.22
CA LEU A 25 9.20 8.13 15.71
C LEU A 25 7.92 7.36 15.37
N ALA A 26 6.75 7.97 15.59
CA ALA A 26 5.47 7.36 15.22
C ALA A 26 5.35 7.09 13.72
N PHE A 27 5.82 8.00 12.86
CA PHE A 27 5.87 7.81 11.42
C PHE A 27 6.81 6.66 11.02
N GLU A 28 8.04 6.65 11.54
CA GLU A 28 9.05 5.63 11.20
C GLU A 28 8.63 4.22 11.63
N HIS A 29 7.92 4.08 12.75
CA HIS A 29 7.49 2.79 13.30
C HIS A 29 6.03 2.45 13.03
N ALA A 30 5.32 3.20 12.18
CA ALA A 30 3.96 2.88 11.80
C ALA A 30 3.89 1.46 11.18
N PRO A 31 2.87 0.64 11.51
CA PRO A 31 2.75 -0.75 11.06
C PRO A 31 2.42 -0.87 9.56
N VAL A 32 2.09 0.23 8.91
CA VAL A 32 1.82 0.33 7.47
C VAL A 32 2.94 1.09 6.77
N GLY A 33 3.22 0.78 5.51
CA GLY A 33 4.12 1.58 4.70
C GLY A 33 3.53 2.98 4.49
N MET A 34 4.31 4.05 4.72
CA MET A 34 3.84 5.41 4.55
C MET A 34 4.76 6.22 3.63
N VAL A 35 4.14 7.08 2.84
CA VAL A 35 4.83 8.07 2.00
C VAL A 35 4.22 9.44 2.24
N LEU A 36 5.07 10.43 2.39
CA LEU A 36 4.75 11.84 2.23
C LEU A 36 5.14 12.24 0.81
N SER A 37 4.21 12.80 0.05
CA SER A 37 4.46 13.18 -1.34
C SER A 37 4.25 14.66 -1.58
N ARG A 38 5.00 15.18 -2.56
CA ARG A 38 4.80 16.51 -3.15
C ARG A 38 4.96 16.39 -4.66
N GLU A 39 4.04 16.96 -5.44
CA GLU A 39 4.05 16.93 -6.91
C GLU A 39 4.30 15.51 -7.45
N ARG A 40 3.64 14.51 -6.86
CA ARG A 40 3.81 13.08 -7.18
C ARG A 40 5.23 12.53 -6.93
N GLY A 41 6.09 13.30 -6.26
CA GLY A 41 7.42 12.89 -5.81
C GLY A 41 7.37 12.41 -4.36
N ILE A 42 8.26 11.51 -3.98
CA ILE A 42 8.44 11.01 -2.62
C ILE A 42 9.28 12.02 -1.85
N VAL A 43 8.69 12.71 -0.89
CA VAL A 43 9.40 13.65 0.00
C VAL A 43 10.01 12.91 1.18
N ASP A 44 9.26 11.96 1.73
CA ASP A 44 9.71 11.09 2.80
C ASP A 44 8.94 9.76 2.77
N CYS A 45 9.54 8.72 3.36
CA CYS A 45 8.91 7.43 3.53
C CYS A 45 9.41 6.77 4.80
N ASN A 46 8.56 5.94 5.42
CA ASN A 46 8.92 5.26 6.66
C ASN A 46 9.63 3.93 6.41
N ARG A 47 10.20 3.38 7.47
CA ARG A 47 10.89 2.09 7.47
C ARG A 47 10.04 0.97 6.87
N ARG A 48 8.75 0.91 7.20
CA ARG A 48 7.85 -0.16 6.72
C ARG A 48 7.67 -0.13 5.21
N LEU A 49 7.64 1.05 4.59
CA LEU A 49 7.61 1.17 3.14
C LEU A 49 8.89 0.62 2.51
N CYS A 50 10.04 0.98 3.06
CA CYS A 50 11.34 0.51 2.58
C CYS A 50 11.42 -1.02 2.61
N GLU A 51 11.04 -1.64 3.72
CA GLU A 51 10.98 -3.11 3.86
C GLU A 51 10.04 -3.76 2.84
N MET A 52 8.86 -3.18 2.64
CA MET A 52 7.84 -3.70 1.73
C MET A 52 8.31 -3.68 0.27
N PHE A 53 8.99 -2.62 -0.14
CA PHE A 53 9.43 -2.46 -1.53
C PHE A 53 10.85 -2.98 -1.78
N GLY A 54 11.57 -3.44 -0.75
CA GLY A 54 12.94 -3.90 -0.85
C GLY A 54 13.87 -2.78 -1.32
N ALA A 55 13.80 -1.60 -0.71
CA ALA A 55 14.56 -0.42 -1.07
C ALA A 55 14.99 0.35 0.17
N THR A 56 16.05 1.12 0.06
CA THR A 56 16.44 2.05 1.12
C THR A 56 15.70 3.38 0.99
N LYS A 57 15.67 4.15 2.06
CA LYS A 57 15.12 5.51 2.05
C LYS A 57 15.82 6.40 1.02
N ALA A 58 17.15 6.24 0.86
CA ALA A 58 17.95 6.95 -0.12
C ALA A 58 17.58 6.60 -1.57
N ASP A 59 17.11 5.37 -1.81
CA ASP A 59 16.66 4.95 -3.14
C ASP A 59 15.29 5.53 -3.52
N LEU A 60 14.52 5.98 -2.55
CA LEU A 60 13.13 6.39 -2.72
C LEU A 60 12.92 7.90 -2.65
N VAL A 61 13.51 8.56 -1.66
CA VAL A 61 13.33 10.00 -1.44
C VAL A 61 13.86 10.81 -2.64
N GLY A 62 13.11 11.80 -3.06
CA GLY A 62 13.39 12.60 -4.25
C GLY A 62 12.95 11.97 -5.57
N ARG A 63 12.51 10.71 -5.57
CA ARG A 63 12.04 10.03 -6.80
C ARG A 63 10.52 10.17 -6.97
N SER A 64 10.07 10.05 -8.22
CA SER A 64 8.64 9.97 -8.52
C SER A 64 8.04 8.69 -7.93
N LEU A 65 6.82 8.77 -7.39
CA LEU A 65 6.01 7.61 -6.99
C LEU A 65 5.90 6.55 -8.10
N ARG A 66 6.14 6.93 -9.36
CA ARG A 66 6.15 6.02 -10.52
C ARG A 66 7.06 4.80 -10.33
N VAL A 67 8.14 4.92 -9.57
CA VAL A 67 9.10 3.80 -9.35
C VAL A 67 8.46 2.60 -8.66
N LEU A 68 7.41 2.84 -7.88
CA LEU A 68 6.67 1.80 -7.15
C LEU A 68 5.64 1.06 -8.01
N TYR A 69 5.41 1.51 -9.27
CA TYR A 69 4.39 0.94 -10.16
C TYR A 69 5.00 -0.05 -11.14
N PRO A 70 4.23 -1.04 -11.61
CA PRO A 70 4.68 -2.00 -12.62
C PRO A 70 5.13 -1.34 -13.94
N SER A 71 4.47 -0.24 -14.33
CA SER A 71 4.78 0.51 -15.54
C SER A 71 4.41 1.98 -15.44
N ALA A 72 5.00 2.81 -16.33
CA ALA A 72 4.64 4.22 -16.45
C ALA A 72 3.18 4.41 -16.88
N VAL A 73 2.70 3.55 -17.77
CA VAL A 73 1.31 3.60 -18.27
C VAL A 73 0.33 3.39 -17.13
N GLU A 74 0.62 2.42 -16.25
CA GLU A 74 -0.19 2.14 -15.07
C GLU A 74 -0.23 3.34 -14.11
N PHE A 75 0.91 3.94 -13.83
CA PHE A 75 1.03 5.13 -13.00
C PHE A 75 0.20 6.30 -13.53
N GLU A 76 0.28 6.59 -14.82
CA GLU A 76 -0.48 7.68 -15.43
C GLU A 76 -1.98 7.40 -15.46
N ARG A 77 -2.38 6.16 -15.73
CA ARG A 77 -3.78 5.74 -15.74
C ARG A 77 -4.41 5.91 -14.34
N ILE A 78 -3.73 5.44 -13.32
CA ILE A 78 -4.20 5.58 -11.95
C ILE A 78 -4.22 7.06 -11.55
N GLY A 79 -3.20 7.83 -11.90
CA GLY A 79 -3.16 9.26 -11.65
C GLY A 79 -4.39 10.00 -12.19
N ARG A 80 -4.78 9.73 -13.44
CA ARG A 80 -5.98 10.32 -14.05
C ARG A 80 -7.28 9.92 -13.34
N ARG A 81 -7.36 8.68 -12.83
CA ARG A 81 -8.55 8.18 -12.13
C ARG A 81 -8.68 8.76 -10.72
N LEU A 82 -7.57 8.93 -10.01
CA LEU A 82 -7.60 9.34 -8.60
C LEU A 82 -7.84 10.84 -8.42
N VAL A 83 -7.43 11.71 -9.37
CA VAL A 83 -7.56 13.15 -9.25
C VAL A 83 -9.00 13.62 -8.99
N PRO A 84 -10.01 13.24 -9.80
CA PRO A 84 -11.38 13.67 -9.53
C PRO A 84 -11.92 13.16 -8.19
N ILE A 85 -11.47 12.00 -7.72
CA ILE A 85 -11.88 11.44 -6.42
C ILE A 85 -11.25 12.23 -5.28
N LEU A 86 -9.95 12.54 -5.38
CA LEU A 86 -9.26 13.37 -4.39
C LEU A 86 -9.82 14.79 -4.33
N ASN A 87 -10.15 15.40 -5.47
CA ASN A 87 -10.79 16.71 -5.51
C ASN A 87 -12.16 16.69 -4.80
N ALA A 88 -12.95 15.63 -5.01
CA ALA A 88 -14.28 15.54 -4.44
C ALA A 88 -14.26 15.23 -2.92
N SER A 89 -13.41 14.31 -2.49
CA SER A 89 -13.44 13.78 -1.12
C SER A 89 -12.17 14.06 -0.29
N GLY A 90 -11.06 14.45 -0.93
CA GLY A 90 -9.75 14.54 -0.29
C GLY A 90 -9.12 13.18 0.02
N ARG A 91 -9.82 12.07 -0.25
CA ARG A 91 -9.40 10.71 0.10
C ARG A 91 -9.54 9.77 -1.07
N TYR A 92 -8.68 8.76 -1.10
CA TYR A 92 -8.69 7.72 -2.10
C TYR A 92 -8.27 6.38 -1.49
N ALA A 93 -8.88 5.29 -1.94
CA ALA A 93 -8.45 3.95 -1.58
C ALA A 93 -8.72 2.98 -2.74
N ASP A 94 -7.78 2.09 -3.00
CA ASP A 94 -7.98 0.94 -3.90
C ASP A 94 -6.99 -0.18 -3.61
N ASN A 95 -7.25 -1.35 -4.23
CA ASN A 95 -6.31 -2.46 -4.27
C ASN A 95 -5.67 -2.49 -5.65
N ARG A 96 -4.34 -2.52 -5.71
CA ARG A 96 -3.59 -2.51 -6.96
C ARG A 96 -2.33 -3.34 -6.89
N VAL A 97 -1.81 -3.69 -8.06
CA VAL A 97 -0.49 -4.31 -8.16
C VAL A 97 0.58 -3.23 -8.10
N MET A 98 1.53 -3.44 -7.20
CA MET A 98 2.75 -2.64 -7.08
C MET A 98 3.96 -3.50 -7.42
N ARG A 99 5.12 -2.88 -7.68
CA ARG A 99 6.37 -3.56 -8.04
C ARG A 99 7.44 -3.30 -6.98
N ARG A 100 8.05 -4.37 -6.48
CA ARG A 100 9.24 -4.27 -5.61
C ARG A 100 10.43 -3.78 -6.41
N LEU A 101 11.26 -2.97 -5.78
CA LEU A 101 12.49 -2.47 -6.41
C LEU A 101 13.63 -3.50 -6.30
N GLY A 102 13.57 -4.34 -5.27
CA GLY A 102 14.60 -5.31 -4.92
C GLY A 102 15.61 -4.70 -3.94
N ASP A 103 16.14 -5.54 -3.08
CA ASP A 103 17.24 -5.19 -2.20
C ASP A 103 18.57 -5.14 -2.99
N LEU A 104 19.65 -4.73 -2.33
CA LEU A 104 21.00 -4.71 -2.90
C LEU A 104 21.49 -6.09 -3.40
N HIS A 105 20.78 -7.17 -3.04
CA HIS A 105 21.07 -8.55 -3.45
C HIS A 105 20.15 -9.04 -4.57
N GLY A 106 19.22 -8.21 -5.06
CA GLY A 106 18.36 -8.52 -6.20
C GLY A 106 17.28 -9.56 -5.97
N ALA A 107 17.09 -10.06 -4.73
CA ALA A 107 16.23 -11.19 -4.42
C ALA A 107 14.75 -10.98 -4.79
N PHE A 108 14.27 -9.74 -4.86
CA PHE A 108 12.87 -9.39 -5.16
C PHE A 108 12.72 -8.35 -6.27
N ALA A 109 13.79 -8.05 -7.01
CA ALA A 109 13.76 -7.01 -8.05
C ALA A 109 12.72 -7.34 -9.11
N GLY A 110 11.77 -6.42 -9.31
CA GLY A 110 10.71 -6.56 -10.30
C GLY A 110 9.54 -7.46 -9.91
N GLU A 111 9.56 -8.10 -8.73
CA GLU A 111 8.42 -8.87 -8.24
C GLU A 111 7.20 -7.96 -8.06
N THR A 112 6.05 -8.42 -8.52
CA THR A 112 4.79 -7.70 -8.33
C THR A 112 3.99 -8.30 -7.18
N PHE A 113 3.33 -7.44 -6.40
CA PHE A 113 2.50 -7.84 -5.27
C PHE A 113 1.23 -7.01 -5.18
N TRP A 114 0.20 -7.57 -4.55
CA TRP A 114 -1.02 -6.85 -4.24
C TRP A 114 -0.83 -5.91 -3.06
N CYS A 115 -1.24 -4.68 -3.25
CA CYS A 115 -1.12 -3.65 -2.24
C CYS A 115 -2.45 -2.92 -2.09
N HIS A 116 -2.93 -2.78 -0.87
CA HIS A 116 -3.96 -1.81 -0.54
C HIS A 116 -3.30 -0.45 -0.38
N VAL A 117 -3.75 0.51 -1.16
CA VAL A 117 -3.21 1.88 -1.13
C VAL A 117 -4.32 2.82 -0.73
N THR A 118 -4.07 3.62 0.32
CA THR A 118 -4.92 4.76 0.65
C THR A 118 -4.16 6.06 0.44
N GLY A 119 -4.87 7.12 0.11
CA GLY A 119 -4.31 8.45 -0.10
C GLY A 119 -5.17 9.53 0.52
N HIS A 120 -4.52 10.53 1.07
CA HIS A 120 -5.14 11.75 1.56
C HIS A 120 -4.42 12.96 0.94
N ALA A 121 -5.15 13.75 0.15
CA ALA A 121 -4.66 15.01 -0.36
C ALA A 121 -4.79 16.08 0.73
N LEU A 122 -3.70 16.79 1.03
CA LEU A 122 -3.71 17.86 2.02
C LEU A 122 -4.40 19.12 1.48
N ASN A 123 -4.39 19.29 0.14
CA ASN A 123 -5.13 20.33 -0.57
C ASN A 123 -6.02 19.66 -1.63
N ARG A 124 -7.34 19.84 -1.54
CA ARG A 124 -8.30 19.23 -2.48
C ARG A 124 -8.27 19.90 -3.84
N ASP A 125 -8.04 21.20 -3.89
CA ASP A 125 -8.03 21.97 -5.12
C ASP A 125 -6.75 21.70 -5.93
N ALA A 126 -5.68 21.27 -5.25
CA ALA A 126 -4.42 20.85 -5.83
C ALA A 126 -3.94 19.51 -5.23
N PRO A 127 -4.59 18.37 -5.57
CA PRO A 127 -4.40 17.10 -4.86
C PRO A 127 -3.00 16.48 -5.03
N HIS A 128 -2.22 16.97 -5.97
CA HIS A 128 -0.82 16.55 -6.15
C HIS A 128 0.18 17.43 -5.39
N GLU A 129 -0.23 18.62 -4.93
CA GLU A 129 0.65 19.53 -4.21
C GLU A 129 1.30 18.88 -2.99
N ALA A 130 0.49 18.23 -2.15
CA ALA A 130 0.98 17.46 -1.02
C ALA A 130 -0.03 16.37 -0.63
N GLY A 131 0.48 15.19 -0.28
CA GLY A 131 -0.37 14.07 0.13
C GLY A 131 0.33 13.08 1.04
N ILE A 132 -0.49 12.36 1.81
CA ILE A 132 -0.09 11.24 2.65
C ILE A 132 -0.66 9.97 2.04
N TRP A 133 0.18 8.97 1.86
CA TRP A 133 -0.18 7.68 1.29
C TRP A 133 0.17 6.57 2.24
N THR A 134 -0.71 5.58 2.38
CA THR A 134 -0.39 4.34 3.08
C THR A 134 -0.41 3.16 2.13
N PHE A 135 0.39 2.17 2.45
CA PHE A 135 0.59 0.96 1.65
C PHE A 135 0.53 -0.25 2.58
N GLU A 136 -0.29 -1.24 2.23
CA GLU A 136 -0.38 -2.51 2.93
C GLU A 136 -0.23 -3.66 1.95
N ASP A 137 0.76 -4.53 2.18
CA ASP A 137 0.94 -5.75 1.40
C ASP A 137 -0.15 -6.78 1.75
N LEU A 138 -1.03 -7.05 0.81
CA LEU A 138 -2.12 -8.01 0.99
C LEU A 138 -1.65 -9.47 0.94
N GLY A 139 -0.45 -9.73 0.43
CA GLY A 139 0.18 -11.05 0.44
C GLY A 139 0.77 -11.41 1.81
N SER A 140 1.39 -10.46 2.51
CA SER A 140 2.01 -10.67 3.80
C SER A 140 1.01 -10.87 4.95
N ARG A 141 -0.20 -10.35 4.84
CA ARG A 141 -1.29 -10.64 5.81
C ARG A 141 -1.66 -12.12 5.87
N ARG A 142 -1.43 -12.87 4.78
CA ARG A 142 -1.74 -14.32 4.72
C ARG A 142 -0.69 -15.18 5.42
N THR A 143 0.57 -14.71 5.52
CA THR A 143 1.65 -15.45 6.19
C THR A 143 1.73 -15.18 7.69
N ALA A 144 1.21 -14.05 8.17
CA ALA A 144 1.23 -13.70 9.59
C ALA A 144 0.05 -14.29 10.41
N LYS A 145 -0.94 -14.90 9.74
CA LYS A 145 -2.07 -15.57 10.42
C LYS A 145 -1.85 -17.07 10.34
N ALA A 146 -1.25 -17.63 11.40
CA ALA A 146 -1.16 -19.07 11.65
C ALA A 146 -2.56 -19.72 11.73
N PRO A 147 -2.68 -21.06 11.64
CA PRO A 147 -3.76 -21.77 10.97
C PRO A 147 -5.07 -21.71 11.75
N SER A 148 -6.07 -21.06 11.22
CA SER A 148 -7.45 -21.35 11.59
C SER A 148 -8.27 -21.55 10.32
N THR A 149 -8.70 -22.78 10.17
CA THR A 149 -9.79 -23.27 9.33
C THR A 149 -10.87 -22.22 9.08
N SER A 150 -10.92 -21.68 7.87
CA SER A 150 -12.18 -21.28 7.24
C SER A 150 -12.01 -20.90 5.77
N SER A 151 -12.81 -21.56 4.95
CA SER A 151 -13.38 -21.16 3.67
C SER A 151 -12.45 -20.65 2.56
N GLY A 152 -12.06 -21.56 1.67
CA GLY A 152 -12.29 -21.50 0.22
C GLY A 152 -11.86 -20.29 -0.60
N GLN A 153 -10.90 -19.46 -0.18
CA GLN A 153 -10.36 -18.46 -1.08
C GLN A 153 -9.23 -19.09 -1.92
N ALA A 154 -9.49 -19.22 -3.21
CA ALA A 154 -8.59 -19.80 -4.17
C ALA A 154 -7.26 -19.03 -4.21
N GLN A 155 -6.16 -19.71 -3.90
CA GLN A 155 -4.82 -19.14 -4.04
C GLN A 155 -4.58 -18.78 -5.51
N LEU A 156 -4.43 -17.48 -5.79
CA LEU A 156 -4.09 -17.01 -7.12
C LEU A 156 -2.58 -17.16 -7.35
N THR A 157 -2.22 -17.65 -8.53
CA THR A 157 -0.84 -17.59 -9.00
C THR A 157 -0.44 -16.10 -9.21
N PRO A 158 0.88 -15.77 -9.23
CA PRO A 158 1.33 -14.40 -9.49
C PRO A 158 0.69 -13.82 -10.75
N ARG A 159 0.62 -14.60 -11.84
CA ARG A 159 0.04 -14.15 -13.12
C ARG A 159 -1.47 -13.94 -13.05
N GLU A 160 -2.20 -14.80 -12.35
CA GLU A 160 -3.63 -14.60 -12.11
C GLU A 160 -3.92 -13.35 -11.30
N ARG A 161 -3.06 -13.01 -10.33
CA ARG A 161 -3.16 -11.77 -9.56
C ARG A 161 -2.99 -10.52 -10.44
N GLU A 162 -1.99 -10.51 -11.32
CA GLU A 162 -1.78 -9.42 -12.27
C GLU A 162 -3.00 -9.22 -13.17
N VAL A 163 -3.55 -10.29 -13.74
CA VAL A 163 -4.74 -10.22 -14.57
C VAL A 163 -5.96 -9.77 -13.75
N ALA A 164 -6.15 -10.29 -12.54
CA ALA A 164 -7.25 -9.91 -11.66
C ALA A 164 -7.22 -8.41 -11.34
N ALA A 165 -6.03 -7.84 -11.07
CA ALA A 165 -5.84 -6.41 -10.85
C ALA A 165 -6.36 -5.57 -12.01
N GLN A 166 -6.03 -5.98 -13.22
CA GLN A 166 -6.43 -5.24 -14.42
C GLN A 166 -7.93 -5.41 -14.71
N VAL A 167 -8.50 -6.59 -14.42
CA VAL A 167 -9.95 -6.85 -14.51
C VAL A 167 -10.72 -5.96 -13.54
N MET A 168 -10.27 -5.82 -12.29
CA MET A 168 -10.89 -4.93 -11.30
C MET A 168 -10.89 -3.47 -11.73
N GLN A 169 -9.95 -3.09 -12.57
CA GLN A 169 -9.86 -1.74 -13.12
C GLN A 169 -10.69 -1.56 -14.40
N GLY A 170 -11.45 -2.58 -14.79
CA GLY A 170 -12.34 -2.55 -15.94
C GLY A 170 -11.66 -2.66 -17.31
N LEU A 171 -10.37 -3.10 -17.36
CA LEU A 171 -9.69 -3.27 -18.63
C LEU A 171 -10.21 -4.46 -19.41
N THR A 172 -10.28 -4.27 -20.72
CA THR A 172 -10.54 -5.37 -21.67
C THR A 172 -9.35 -6.31 -21.79
N SER A 173 -9.57 -7.54 -22.26
CA SER A 173 -8.49 -8.53 -22.45
C SER A 173 -7.39 -8.03 -23.40
N LYS A 174 -7.73 -7.18 -24.37
CA LYS A 174 -6.76 -6.56 -25.28
C LYS A 174 -5.87 -5.54 -24.57
N GLU A 175 -6.45 -4.69 -23.72
CA GLU A 175 -5.73 -3.70 -22.93
C GLU A 175 -4.84 -4.37 -21.89
N ILE A 176 -5.37 -5.39 -21.19
CA ILE A 176 -4.60 -6.19 -20.24
C ILE A 176 -3.40 -6.85 -20.95
N GLY A 177 -3.61 -7.40 -22.14
CA GLY A 177 -2.54 -8.00 -22.93
C GLY A 177 -1.42 -7.01 -23.24
N LYS A 178 -1.76 -5.78 -23.64
CA LYS A 178 -0.78 -4.70 -23.87
C LYS A 178 -0.04 -4.30 -22.58
N VAL A 179 -0.76 -4.17 -21.47
CA VAL A 179 -0.17 -3.78 -20.18
C VAL A 179 0.81 -4.84 -19.67
N LEU A 180 0.43 -6.12 -19.80
CA LEU A 180 1.19 -7.24 -19.23
C LEU A 180 2.17 -7.88 -20.23
N GLY A 181 2.24 -7.39 -21.48
CA GLY A 181 3.14 -7.92 -22.53
C GLY A 181 2.78 -9.35 -22.96
N ILE A 182 1.50 -9.71 -22.97
CA ILE A 182 1.00 -11.05 -23.38
C ILE A 182 -0.14 -10.95 -24.37
N SER A 183 -0.43 -12.05 -25.06
CA SER A 183 -1.55 -12.09 -25.99
C SER A 183 -2.90 -11.95 -25.26
N HIS A 184 -3.88 -11.32 -25.90
CA HIS A 184 -5.25 -11.23 -25.37
C HIS A 184 -5.85 -12.62 -25.08
N ARG A 185 -5.49 -13.63 -25.88
CA ARG A 185 -5.92 -15.02 -25.68
C ARG A 185 -5.36 -15.60 -24.36
N THR A 186 -4.12 -15.27 -24.02
CA THR A 186 -3.52 -15.65 -22.73
C THR A 186 -4.23 -14.97 -21.55
N VAL A 187 -4.62 -13.71 -21.73
CA VAL A 187 -5.42 -12.98 -20.73
C VAL A 187 -6.78 -13.66 -20.52
N GLU A 188 -7.47 -14.01 -21.60
CA GLU A 188 -8.77 -14.72 -21.52
C GLU A 188 -8.66 -16.06 -20.79
N LEU A 189 -7.57 -16.79 -21.01
CA LEU A 189 -7.31 -18.05 -20.30
C LEU A 189 -7.17 -17.79 -18.77
N HIS A 190 -6.45 -16.74 -18.38
CA HIS A 190 -6.33 -16.36 -16.97
C HIS A 190 -7.67 -15.88 -16.41
N ARG A 191 -8.45 -15.09 -17.16
CA ARG A 191 -9.82 -14.68 -16.74
C ARG A 191 -10.73 -15.89 -16.50
N ALA A 192 -10.73 -16.86 -17.41
CA ALA A 192 -11.51 -18.07 -17.24
C ALA A 192 -11.10 -18.89 -16.01
N ARG A 193 -9.80 -18.93 -15.69
CA ARG A 193 -9.29 -19.56 -14.46
C ARG A 193 -9.74 -18.79 -13.20
N LEU A 194 -9.69 -17.46 -13.23
CA LEU A 194 -10.18 -16.61 -12.17
C LEU A 194 -11.68 -16.82 -11.92
N MET A 195 -12.49 -16.81 -12.98
CA MET A 195 -13.93 -17.05 -12.87
C MET A 195 -14.24 -18.41 -12.24
N ARG A 196 -13.52 -19.47 -12.62
CA ARG A 196 -13.66 -20.80 -11.98
C ARG A 196 -13.24 -20.79 -10.52
N LYS A 197 -12.11 -20.16 -10.19
CA LYS A 197 -11.58 -20.09 -8.82
C LYS A 197 -12.51 -19.33 -7.87
N TYR A 198 -13.16 -18.31 -8.34
CA TYR A 198 -14.10 -17.50 -7.57
C TYR A 198 -15.56 -17.92 -7.76
N ALA A 199 -15.82 -19.00 -8.50
CA ALA A 199 -17.18 -19.44 -8.85
C ALA A 199 -18.05 -18.25 -9.35
N ALA A 200 -17.49 -17.41 -10.23
CA ALA A 200 -18.16 -16.25 -10.80
C ALA A 200 -18.67 -16.56 -12.19
N ALA A 201 -19.93 -16.27 -12.48
CA ALA A 201 -20.55 -16.47 -13.80
C ALA A 201 -20.31 -15.28 -14.73
N THR A 202 -20.09 -14.08 -14.19
CA THR A 202 -19.87 -12.84 -14.94
C THR A 202 -18.63 -12.10 -14.48
N THR A 203 -18.10 -11.22 -15.33
CA THR A 203 -16.97 -10.34 -14.95
C THR A 203 -17.36 -9.41 -13.79
N ALA A 204 -18.60 -8.91 -13.74
CA ALA A 204 -19.07 -8.06 -12.67
C ALA A 204 -19.08 -8.81 -11.32
N GLU A 205 -19.56 -10.05 -11.32
CA GLU A 205 -19.53 -10.91 -10.15
C GLU A 205 -18.09 -11.25 -9.72
N LEU A 206 -17.19 -11.50 -10.69
CA LEU A 206 -15.77 -11.71 -10.41
C LEU A 206 -15.17 -10.48 -9.70
N VAL A 207 -15.43 -9.27 -10.21
CA VAL A 207 -14.95 -8.03 -9.61
C VAL A 207 -15.48 -7.87 -8.18
N GLN A 208 -16.76 -8.11 -7.94
CA GLN A 208 -17.34 -8.06 -6.59
C GLN A 208 -16.65 -9.04 -5.64
N LYS A 209 -16.46 -10.30 -6.06
CA LYS A 209 -15.80 -11.33 -5.25
C LYS A 209 -14.32 -11.03 -5.00
N LEU A 210 -13.63 -10.42 -5.97
CA LEU A 210 -12.25 -9.96 -5.82
C LEU A 210 -12.13 -8.77 -4.84
N MET A 211 -13.17 -7.92 -4.76
CA MET A 211 -13.21 -6.80 -3.82
C MET A 211 -13.58 -7.22 -2.40
N ALA A 212 -14.39 -8.27 -2.26
CA ALA A 212 -14.87 -8.75 -0.97
C ALA A 212 -13.86 -9.65 -0.23
N GLY A 213 -12.83 -10.13 -0.89
CA GLY A 213 -11.80 -11.03 -0.35
C GLY A 213 -10.47 -10.39 -0.17
#